data_520d22ac43a5479e4bdc9afe152f2dda
#
_entry.id   520d22ac43a5479e4bdc9afe152f2dda
#
_cell.length_a   1.000
_cell.length_b   1.000
_cell.length_c   1.000
_cell.angle_alpha   90.00
_cell.angle_beta   90.00
_cell.angle_gamma   90.00
#
_symmetry.space_group_name_H-M   'P 1'
#
loop_
_entity.id
_entity.type
_entity.pdbx_description
1 polymer ?
#
loop_
_entity_poly.entity_id
_entity_poly.type
_entity_poly.pdbx_seq_one_letter_code
_entity_poly.pdbx_strand_id
1 'polypeptide(L)'
;MRLSILLALMAAVSWSTPCTIAVAQTQCASFSDTIDGVNKDRAVEKSLKSLNEQIEKWKADNGVTGPVTVTAEKPQPHPFLRSSVPSYALLPPDVVSDSAYTICWTGVVSPVVCTSGARVCW
;
A
#
# COMPACT_ATOMS: atom_id res chain seq x y z
N MET A 1 32.78 -9.68 -77.09
CA MET A 1 31.49 -9.29 -76.51
C MET A 1 31.03 -10.37 -75.57
N ARG A 2 31.24 -10.18 -74.28
CA ARG A 2 30.63 -11.03 -73.23
C ARG A 2 30.08 -10.13 -72.12
N LEU A 3 28.77 -10.07 -72.07
CA LEU A 3 28.02 -9.28 -71.12
C LEU A 3 27.88 -10.08 -69.86
N SER A 4 28.55 -9.66 -68.76
CA SER A 4 28.42 -10.27 -67.46
C SER A 4 27.36 -9.54 -66.69
N ILE A 5 26.23 -10.18 -66.49
CA ILE A 5 25.15 -9.70 -65.62
C ILE A 5 25.47 -10.10 -64.20
N LEU A 6 25.82 -9.12 -63.32
CA LEU A 6 25.94 -9.27 -61.85
C LEU A 6 24.58 -9.12 -61.24
N LEU A 7 24.01 -10.25 -60.81
CA LEU A 7 22.82 -10.24 -59.95
C LEU A 7 23.25 -9.86 -58.54
N ALA A 8 22.87 -8.68 -58.11
CA ALA A 8 22.98 -8.29 -56.69
C ALA A 8 21.77 -8.83 -55.93
N LEU A 9 21.99 -9.87 -55.11
CA LEU A 9 21.02 -10.33 -54.13
C LEU A 9 21.01 -9.33 -52.93
N MET A 10 19.97 -8.52 -52.86
CA MET A 10 19.69 -7.76 -51.66
C MET A 10 18.99 -8.66 -50.64
N ALA A 11 19.71 -9.12 -49.61
CA ALA A 11 19.14 -9.77 -48.46
C ALA A 11 18.50 -8.71 -47.56
N ALA A 12 17.17 -8.66 -47.54
CA ALA A 12 16.41 -7.86 -46.61
C ALA A 12 16.47 -8.52 -45.23
N VAL A 13 17.32 -7.98 -44.34
CA VAL A 13 17.36 -8.37 -42.94
C VAL A 13 16.16 -7.71 -42.25
N SER A 14 15.10 -8.48 -42.07
CA SER A 14 13.96 -8.09 -41.24
C SER A 14 14.39 -8.09 -39.80
N TRP A 15 14.64 -6.91 -39.26
CA TRP A 15 14.86 -6.72 -37.84
C TRP A 15 13.50 -6.79 -37.12
N SER A 16 13.13 -7.99 -36.68
CA SER A 16 12.02 -8.18 -35.76
C SER A 16 12.45 -7.61 -34.42
N THR A 17 12.07 -6.36 -34.12
CA THR A 17 12.20 -5.81 -32.76
C THR A 17 11.26 -6.59 -31.86
N PRO A 18 11.78 -7.26 -30.80
CA PRO A 18 10.91 -7.86 -29.83
C PRO A 18 10.16 -6.73 -29.13
N CYS A 19 8.84 -6.72 -29.28
CA CYS A 19 7.97 -5.83 -28.51
C CYS A 19 8.02 -6.30 -27.05
N THR A 20 8.97 -5.76 -26.29
CA THR A 20 9.04 -5.99 -24.86
C THR A 20 7.83 -5.27 -24.26
N ILE A 21 6.79 -6.02 -23.92
CA ILE A 21 5.68 -5.51 -23.13
C ILE A 21 6.30 -5.24 -21.76
N ALA A 22 6.60 -3.96 -21.49
CA ALA A 22 6.97 -3.52 -20.16
C ALA A 22 5.74 -3.73 -19.28
N VAL A 23 5.73 -4.83 -18.52
CA VAL A 23 4.76 -5.01 -17.44
C VAL A 23 5.07 -3.92 -16.43
N ALA A 24 4.20 -2.92 -16.32
CA ALA A 24 4.30 -1.90 -15.30
C ALA A 24 4.30 -2.62 -13.94
N GLN A 25 5.44 -2.61 -13.24
CA GLN A 25 5.52 -3.16 -11.90
C GLN A 25 4.66 -2.30 -10.99
N THR A 26 3.57 -2.87 -10.49
CA THR A 26 2.75 -2.24 -9.46
C THR A 26 3.59 -2.10 -8.19
N GLN A 27 3.80 -0.87 -7.77
CA GLN A 27 4.48 -0.57 -6.51
C GLN A 27 3.43 -0.48 -5.41
N CYS A 28 3.76 -0.98 -4.23
CA CYS A 28 2.88 -0.93 -3.09
C CYS A 28 3.62 -0.45 -1.84
N ALA A 29 2.92 0.30 -0.99
CA ALA A 29 3.40 0.73 0.30
C ALA A 29 2.33 0.46 1.38
N SER A 30 2.78 0.08 2.57
CA SER A 30 1.91 -0.16 3.72
C SER A 30 1.93 1.05 4.65
N PHE A 31 0.77 1.47 5.08
CA PHE A 31 0.58 2.59 6.01
C PHE A 31 -0.15 2.11 7.25
N SER A 32 0.21 2.68 8.39
CA SER A 32 -0.50 2.45 9.64
C SER A 32 -0.44 3.69 10.51
N ASP A 33 -1.49 3.93 11.27
CA ASP A 33 -1.52 5.01 12.24
C ASP A 33 -2.22 4.56 13.53
N THR A 34 -1.71 5.05 14.66
CA THR A 34 -2.15 4.67 16.00
C THR A 34 -2.66 5.89 16.73
N ILE A 35 -3.88 5.81 17.20
CA ILE A 35 -4.54 6.86 17.98
C ILE A 35 -5.01 6.28 19.31
N ASP A 36 -4.77 6.99 20.38
CA ASP A 36 -5.35 6.74 21.68
C ASP A 36 -6.61 7.58 21.93
N GLY A 37 -7.48 7.10 22.75
CA GLY A 37 -8.73 7.77 23.06
C GLY A 37 -9.44 7.23 24.28
N VAL A 38 -10.50 7.91 24.67
CA VAL A 38 -11.36 7.54 25.79
C VAL A 38 -12.45 6.57 25.38
N ASN A 39 -12.83 6.60 24.08
CA ASN A 39 -13.94 5.84 23.53
C ASN A 39 -13.48 5.15 22.24
N LYS A 40 -13.85 3.86 22.10
CA LYS A 40 -13.48 3.03 20.93
C LYS A 40 -13.92 3.64 19.62
N ASP A 41 -15.18 4.07 19.51
CA ASP A 41 -15.74 4.57 18.25
C ASP A 41 -15.00 5.84 17.78
N ARG A 42 -14.72 6.74 18.71
CA ARG A 42 -13.94 7.96 18.40
C ARG A 42 -12.48 7.65 18.08
N ALA A 43 -11.88 6.69 18.74
CA ALA A 43 -10.51 6.28 18.47
C ALA A 43 -10.41 5.63 17.08
N VAL A 44 -11.36 4.79 16.69
CA VAL A 44 -11.48 4.21 15.35
C VAL A 44 -11.64 5.30 14.29
N GLU A 45 -12.59 6.21 14.47
CA GLU A 45 -12.85 7.32 13.54
C GLU A 45 -11.59 8.18 13.33
N LYS A 46 -10.93 8.57 14.42
CA LYS A 46 -9.71 9.37 14.37
C LYS A 46 -8.55 8.63 13.71
N SER A 47 -8.37 7.33 13.99
CA SER A 47 -7.29 6.55 13.38
C SER A 47 -7.49 6.36 11.87
N LEU A 48 -8.72 6.16 11.43
CA LEU A 48 -9.08 6.09 10.01
C LEU A 48 -8.85 7.43 9.30
N LYS A 49 -9.28 8.54 9.93
CA LYS A 49 -9.06 9.88 9.39
C LYS A 49 -7.58 10.19 9.26
N SER A 50 -6.80 9.94 10.30
CA SER A 50 -5.36 10.17 10.32
C SER A 50 -4.62 9.30 9.30
N LEU A 51 -5.02 8.04 9.14
CA LEU A 51 -4.49 7.16 8.11
C LEU A 51 -4.74 7.71 6.69
N ASN A 52 -5.94 8.16 6.41
CA ASN A 52 -6.29 8.76 5.13
C ASN A 52 -5.49 10.04 4.86
N GLU A 53 -5.34 10.91 5.84
CA GLU A 53 -4.53 12.13 5.74
C GLU A 53 -3.06 11.78 5.46
N GLN A 54 -2.53 10.76 6.10
CA GLN A 54 -1.17 10.28 5.87
C GLN A 54 -0.97 9.76 4.44
N ILE A 55 -1.93 8.99 3.91
CA ILE A 55 -1.91 8.48 2.52
C ILE A 55 -1.97 9.64 1.52
N GLU A 56 -2.88 10.61 1.71
CA GLU A 56 -3.01 11.75 0.81
C GLU A 56 -1.74 12.64 0.84
N LYS A 57 -1.18 12.87 2.02
CA LYS A 57 0.08 13.59 2.15
C LYS A 57 1.22 12.85 1.43
N TRP A 58 1.33 11.56 1.62
CA TRP A 58 2.34 10.74 0.95
C TRP A 58 2.18 10.78 -0.57
N LYS A 59 0.96 10.70 -1.10
CA LYS A 59 0.68 10.83 -2.54
C LYS A 59 1.18 12.17 -3.08
N ALA A 60 0.90 13.27 -2.37
CA ALA A 60 1.35 14.60 -2.76
C ALA A 60 2.88 14.71 -2.71
N ASP A 61 3.51 14.22 -1.64
CA ASP A 61 4.96 14.29 -1.44
C ASP A 61 5.74 13.45 -2.47
N ASN A 62 5.14 12.38 -2.99
CA ASN A 62 5.75 11.47 -3.98
C ASN A 62 5.27 11.70 -5.42
N GLY A 63 4.45 12.73 -5.66
CA GLY A 63 3.96 13.06 -7.01
C GLY A 63 3.07 11.99 -7.63
N VAL A 64 2.38 11.20 -6.82
CA VAL A 64 1.46 10.16 -7.28
C VAL A 64 0.15 10.81 -7.70
N THR A 65 -0.05 11.00 -9.00
CA THR A 65 -1.23 11.66 -9.58
C THR A 65 -2.20 10.68 -10.25
N GLY A 66 -1.75 9.44 -10.49
CA GLY A 66 -2.56 8.39 -11.12
C GLY A 66 -3.53 7.72 -10.13
N PRO A 67 -4.39 6.81 -10.64
CA PRO A 67 -5.26 6.03 -9.79
C PRO A 67 -4.45 5.12 -8.87
N VAL A 68 -4.83 5.06 -7.60
CA VAL A 68 -4.25 4.17 -6.61
C VAL A 68 -5.30 3.19 -6.10
N THR A 69 -4.88 1.99 -5.76
CA THR A 69 -5.73 1.00 -5.10
C THR A 69 -5.38 0.97 -3.62
N VAL A 70 -6.36 1.25 -2.76
CA VAL A 70 -6.22 1.19 -1.31
C VAL A 70 -6.98 -0.03 -0.80
N THR A 71 -6.28 -0.92 -0.12
CA THR A 71 -6.85 -2.16 0.45
C THR A 71 -6.58 -2.24 1.94
N ALA A 72 -7.51 -2.84 2.67
CA ALA A 72 -7.33 -3.07 4.10
C ALA A 72 -6.13 -4.00 4.34
N GLU A 73 -5.24 -3.59 5.24
CA GLU A 73 -4.11 -4.40 5.69
C GLU A 73 -4.07 -4.42 7.21
N LYS A 74 -3.97 -5.61 7.78
CA LYS A 74 -3.88 -5.76 9.24
C LYS A 74 -2.61 -5.09 9.75
N PRO A 75 -2.73 -4.05 10.59
CA PRO A 75 -1.57 -3.33 11.10
C PRO A 75 -0.76 -4.22 12.04
N GLN A 76 0.56 -4.04 12.02
CA GLN A 76 1.43 -4.69 12.99
C GLN A 76 1.25 -4.01 14.35
N PRO A 77 1.18 -4.77 15.44
CA PRO A 77 1.14 -4.21 16.80
C PRO A 77 2.38 -3.35 17.02
N HIS A 78 2.19 -2.21 17.69
CA HIS A 78 3.32 -1.36 18.06
C HIS A 78 4.37 -2.16 18.86
N PRO A 79 5.68 -1.98 18.64
CA PRO A 79 6.72 -2.75 19.33
C PRO A 79 6.61 -2.73 20.85
N PHE A 80 6.19 -1.61 21.44
CA PHE A 80 5.94 -1.50 22.87
C PHE A 80 4.80 -2.38 23.37
N LEU A 81 3.83 -2.71 22.53
CA LEU A 81 2.71 -3.57 22.89
C LEU A 81 3.09 -5.05 22.86
N ARG A 82 4.16 -5.41 22.13
CA ARG A 82 4.66 -6.78 22.03
C ARG A 82 5.42 -7.26 23.26
N SER A 83 6.05 -6.35 23.99
CA SER A 83 7.11 -6.73 24.94
C SER A 83 6.70 -6.71 26.41
N SER A 84 5.58 -6.09 26.77
CA SER A 84 5.46 -5.73 28.19
C SER A 84 4.22 -6.21 28.93
N VAL A 85 3.13 -6.69 28.30
CA VAL A 85 1.97 -7.07 29.12
C VAL A 85 1.09 -8.15 28.47
N PRO A 86 0.86 -9.27 29.16
CA PRO A 86 -0.17 -10.25 28.82
C PRO A 86 -1.61 -9.75 28.91
N SER A 87 -1.82 -8.48 29.20
CA SER A 87 -3.13 -7.90 29.54
C SER A 87 -3.79 -7.08 28.44
N TYR A 88 -3.19 -6.94 27.25
CA TYR A 88 -3.87 -6.26 26.14
C TYR A 88 -4.87 -7.22 25.48
N ALA A 89 -6.07 -7.21 25.98
CA ALA A 89 -7.18 -7.86 25.28
C ALA A 89 -7.54 -7.04 24.06
N LEU A 90 -7.57 -7.66 22.88
CA LEU A 90 -8.21 -7.10 21.70
C LEU A 90 -9.67 -6.82 22.03
N LEU A 91 -10.12 -5.61 21.78
CA LEU A 91 -11.53 -5.28 21.92
C LEU A 91 -12.28 -5.81 20.69
N PRO A 92 -13.12 -6.84 20.84
CA PRO A 92 -13.93 -7.30 19.74
C PRO A 92 -15.05 -6.30 19.41
N PRO A 93 -15.49 -6.24 18.13
CA PRO A 93 -14.88 -6.82 16.96
C PRO A 93 -13.83 -5.89 16.34
N ASP A 94 -12.90 -6.47 15.59
CA ASP A 94 -12.03 -5.69 14.69
C ASP A 94 -12.89 -4.98 13.65
N VAL A 95 -12.53 -3.75 13.32
CA VAL A 95 -13.22 -2.97 12.28
C VAL A 95 -12.49 -3.16 10.95
N VAL A 96 -13.18 -3.70 9.98
CA VAL A 96 -12.65 -3.89 8.62
C VAL A 96 -13.55 -3.16 7.64
N SER A 97 -12.95 -2.29 6.84
CA SER A 97 -13.57 -1.71 5.64
C SER A 97 -12.77 -2.14 4.41
N ASP A 98 -13.28 -1.84 3.21
CA ASP A 98 -12.56 -2.17 1.97
C ASP A 98 -11.20 -1.49 1.88
N SER A 99 -11.04 -0.35 2.54
CA SER A 99 -9.85 0.51 2.47
C SER A 99 -8.98 0.53 3.73
N ALA A 100 -9.43 -0.03 4.85
CA ALA A 100 -8.65 -0.04 6.08
C ALA A 100 -9.06 -1.16 7.05
N TYR A 101 -8.09 -1.65 7.79
CA TYR A 101 -8.29 -2.61 8.88
C TYR A 101 -7.90 -1.93 10.20
N THR A 102 -8.79 -1.93 11.18
CA THR A 102 -8.53 -1.30 12.49
C THR A 102 -8.61 -2.31 13.61
N ILE A 103 -7.57 -2.34 14.44
CA ILE A 103 -7.49 -3.15 15.65
C ILE A 103 -7.43 -2.20 16.85
N CYS A 104 -8.21 -2.49 17.87
CA CYS A 104 -8.21 -1.72 19.12
C CYS A 104 -7.80 -2.58 20.31
N TRP A 105 -7.10 -1.95 21.25
CA TRP A 105 -6.70 -2.55 22.53
C TRP A 105 -7.13 -1.67 23.68
N THR A 106 -7.21 -2.28 24.88
CA THR A 106 -7.24 -1.51 26.12
C THR A 106 -5.81 -1.09 26.48
N GLY A 107 -5.59 0.21 26.62
CA GLY A 107 -4.28 0.76 27.00
C GLY A 107 -4.06 0.77 28.51
N VAL A 108 -2.79 0.87 28.92
CA VAL A 108 -2.43 1.04 30.35
C VAL A 108 -2.66 2.47 30.80
N VAL A 109 -2.33 3.44 29.94
CA VAL A 109 -2.45 4.88 30.20
C VAL A 109 -3.73 5.44 29.61
N SER A 110 -4.05 5.02 28.39
CA SER A 110 -5.28 5.42 27.68
C SER A 110 -6.27 4.26 27.68
N PRO A 111 -7.57 4.49 27.91
CA PRO A 111 -8.57 3.43 27.96
C PRO A 111 -8.65 2.62 26.68
N VAL A 112 -8.45 3.26 25.52
CA VAL A 112 -8.51 2.62 24.19
C VAL A 112 -7.38 3.13 23.32
N VAL A 113 -6.70 2.21 22.63
CA VAL A 113 -5.71 2.50 21.60
C VAL A 113 -6.14 1.77 20.34
N CYS A 114 -6.32 2.47 19.25
CA CYS A 114 -6.68 1.90 17.95
C CYS A 114 -5.59 2.14 16.92
N THR A 115 -5.25 1.11 16.16
CA THR A 115 -4.32 1.19 15.03
C THR A 115 -5.04 0.79 13.77
N SER A 116 -5.02 1.66 12.78
CA SER A 116 -5.56 1.41 11.45
C SER A 116 -4.43 1.16 10.46
N GLY A 117 -4.64 0.23 9.54
CA GLY A 117 -3.67 -0.13 8.52
C GLY A 117 -4.29 -0.26 7.14
N ALA A 118 -3.54 0.15 6.13
CA ALA A 118 -3.91 0.02 4.73
C ALA A 118 -2.68 -0.18 3.85
N ARG A 119 -2.89 -0.81 2.71
CA ARG A 119 -1.89 -0.97 1.65
C ARG A 119 -2.31 -0.17 0.43
N VAL A 120 -1.41 0.64 -0.07
CA VAL A 120 -1.62 1.48 -1.26
C VAL A 120 -0.74 0.97 -2.38
N CYS A 121 -1.35 0.67 -3.53
CA CYS A 121 -0.65 0.22 -4.74
C CYS A 121 -0.90 1.21 -5.89
N TRP A 122 0.15 1.53 -6.69
CA TRP A 122 0.11 2.48 -7.82
C TRP A 122 0.96 2.05 -9.00
#